data_ff28ac2d17dddea52b0aec5ae038cfb5
#
_entry.id   ff28ac2d17dddea52b0aec5ae038cfb5
#
_cell.length_a   1.000
_cell.length_b   1.000
_cell.length_c   1.000
_cell.angle_alpha   90.00
_cell.angle_beta   90.00
_cell.angle_gamma   90.00
#
_symmetry.space_group_name_H-M   'P 1'
#
loop_
_entity.id
_entity.type
_entity.pdbx_description
1 polymer ?
#
loop_
_entity_poly.entity_id
_entity_poly.type
_entity_poly.pdbx_seq_one_letter_code
_entity_poly.pdbx_strand_id
1 'polypeptide(L)'
;LVGSEMCIRDRPQGAQSDIDVARELVAYLGIQSHEINIAETVNALLANGRAAGLCDSKQARVNLPARIRMATLFMVSQSRNGRVANTCNYSEDYVGWATLFGDGAGQFSPLGKLTVTEVKAVGRELGLPEKFIEKAPADGLTGKTDEDNFGFTYDFLDKYIRTGDFGGDTATAAKIDRMHDANAFKLLPMPVYKSNFYKVEW
;
A
#
# COMPACT_ATOMS: atom_id res chain seq x y z
N LEU A 1 0.01 -16.82 14.61
CA LEU A 1 -0.99 -15.95 13.99
C LEU A 1 -2.34 -16.69 13.95
N VAL A 2 -3.14 -16.58 14.99
CA VAL A 2 -4.50 -17.11 14.99
C VAL A 2 -5.39 -16.09 14.27
N GLY A 3 -5.88 -16.43 13.07
CA GLY A 3 -6.92 -15.64 12.40
C GLY A 3 -6.47 -14.61 11.39
N SER A 4 -5.29 -14.75 10.75
CA SER A 4 -4.95 -13.95 9.57
C SER A 4 -5.69 -14.48 8.35
N GLU A 5 -6.37 -13.62 7.64
CA GLU A 5 -7.03 -13.92 6.37
C GLU A 5 -6.47 -13.00 5.31
N MET A 6 -6.16 -13.54 4.13
CA MET A 6 -5.74 -12.75 2.99
C MET A 6 -6.78 -12.85 1.88
N CYS A 7 -7.15 -11.72 1.34
CA CYS A 7 -8.18 -11.63 0.32
C CYS A 7 -7.78 -10.70 -0.78
N ILE A 8 -8.14 -11.02 -1.98
CA ILE A 8 -8.55 -10.09 -3.05
C ILE A 8 -7.79 -10.29 -4.36
N ARG A 9 -8.60 -10.55 -5.36
CA ARG A 9 -8.23 -10.49 -6.77
C ARG A 9 -8.91 -9.29 -7.41
N ASP A 10 -8.17 -8.36 -7.96
CA ASP A 10 -8.72 -7.11 -8.50
C ASP A 10 -8.73 -7.01 -10.02
N ARG A 11 -8.23 -8.02 -10.77
CA ARG A 11 -8.21 -7.96 -12.23
C ARG A 11 -8.28 -9.33 -12.92
N PRO A 12 -9.05 -9.40 -14.02
CA PRO A 12 -8.92 -10.51 -14.98
C PRO A 12 -7.62 -10.44 -15.80
N GLN A 13 -6.92 -9.30 -15.80
CA GLN A 13 -5.75 -9.00 -16.64
C GLN A 13 -4.51 -8.55 -15.83
N GLY A 14 -4.55 -8.56 -14.50
CA GLY A 14 -3.39 -8.29 -13.65
C GLY A 14 -2.38 -9.43 -13.71
N ALA A 15 -1.13 -9.17 -13.32
CA ALA A 15 -0.08 -10.18 -13.30
C ALA A 15 -0.53 -11.38 -12.45
N GLN A 16 -0.86 -12.49 -13.11
CA GLN A 16 -1.31 -13.73 -12.48
C GLN A 16 -0.26 -14.26 -11.49
N SER A 17 1.01 -13.94 -11.72
CA SER A 17 2.14 -14.28 -10.86
C SER A 17 1.99 -13.82 -9.40
N ASP A 18 1.42 -12.64 -9.15
CA ASP A 18 1.27 -12.12 -7.79
C ASP A 18 0.23 -12.89 -6.98
N ILE A 19 -0.84 -13.34 -7.64
CA ILE A 19 -1.87 -14.17 -7.00
C ILE A 19 -1.31 -15.54 -6.64
N ASP A 20 -0.50 -16.12 -7.52
CA ASP A 20 0.08 -17.44 -7.28
C ASP A 20 1.09 -17.39 -6.13
N VAL A 21 1.92 -16.35 -6.05
CA VAL A 21 2.83 -16.12 -4.90
C VAL A 21 2.02 -15.93 -3.60
N ALA A 22 0.91 -15.19 -3.65
CA ALA A 22 0.03 -15.02 -2.48
C ALA A 22 -0.59 -16.35 -2.02
N ARG A 23 -1.05 -17.19 -2.95
CA ARG A 23 -1.58 -18.53 -2.64
C ARG A 23 -0.50 -19.43 -2.02
N GLU A 24 0.73 -19.39 -2.55
CA GLU A 24 1.85 -20.13 -1.98
C GLU A 24 2.18 -19.67 -0.56
N LEU A 25 2.16 -18.35 -0.30
CA LEU A 25 2.39 -17.81 1.04
C LEU A 25 1.29 -18.22 2.01
N VAL A 26 0.03 -18.19 1.59
CA VAL A 26 -1.12 -18.67 2.37
C VAL A 26 -0.92 -20.14 2.74
N ALA A 27 -0.54 -20.99 1.77
CA ALA A 27 -0.29 -22.40 1.99
C ALA A 27 0.90 -22.63 2.95
N TYR A 28 1.97 -21.87 2.78
CA TYR A 28 3.15 -21.92 3.66
C TYR A 28 2.82 -21.55 5.11
N LEU A 29 2.01 -20.51 5.30
CA LEU A 29 1.63 -20.04 6.63
C LEU A 29 0.48 -20.86 7.26
N GLY A 30 -0.22 -21.70 6.49
CA GLY A 30 -1.36 -22.46 6.97
C GLY A 30 -2.54 -21.61 7.43
N ILE A 31 -2.71 -20.41 6.84
CA ILE A 31 -3.77 -19.46 7.20
C ILE A 31 -4.97 -19.59 6.27
N GLN A 32 -6.15 -19.16 6.75
CA GLN A 32 -7.34 -19.08 5.91
C GLN A 32 -7.19 -17.94 4.89
N SER A 33 -7.76 -18.12 3.72
CA SER A 33 -7.81 -17.07 2.71
C SER A 33 -9.14 -17.05 1.96
N HIS A 34 -9.50 -15.86 1.47
CA HIS A 34 -10.65 -15.66 0.60
C HIS A 34 -10.20 -14.92 -0.66
N GLU A 35 -10.65 -15.38 -1.79
CA GLU A 35 -10.37 -14.73 -3.07
C GLU A 35 -11.66 -14.06 -3.56
N ILE A 36 -11.68 -12.71 -3.55
CA ILE A 36 -12.83 -11.90 -3.95
C ILE A 36 -12.43 -11.07 -5.17
N ASN A 37 -13.11 -11.30 -6.30
CA ASN A 37 -12.87 -10.53 -7.51
C ASN A 37 -13.64 -9.20 -7.46
N ILE A 38 -12.91 -8.09 -7.48
CA ILE A 38 -13.48 -6.72 -7.46
C ILE A 38 -13.56 -6.06 -8.85
N ALA A 39 -13.15 -6.75 -9.91
CA ALA A 39 -13.05 -6.16 -11.25
C ALA A 39 -14.40 -5.62 -11.77
N GLU A 40 -15.49 -6.35 -11.55
CA GLU A 40 -16.82 -5.91 -11.97
C GLU A 40 -17.25 -4.64 -11.25
N THR A 41 -17.00 -4.54 -9.94
CA THR A 41 -17.30 -3.35 -9.14
C THR A 41 -16.51 -2.14 -9.62
N VAL A 42 -15.22 -2.30 -9.88
CA VAL A 42 -14.36 -1.23 -10.42
C VAL A 42 -14.85 -0.77 -11.78
N ASN A 43 -15.14 -1.72 -12.69
CA ASN A 43 -15.60 -1.42 -14.04
C ASN A 43 -16.97 -0.73 -14.04
N ALA A 44 -17.89 -1.20 -13.21
CA ALA A 44 -19.23 -0.62 -13.09
C ALA A 44 -19.14 0.83 -12.58
N LEU A 45 -18.31 1.11 -11.59
CA LEU A 45 -18.17 2.46 -11.06
C LEU A 45 -17.51 3.41 -12.06
N LEU A 46 -16.50 2.96 -12.81
CA LEU A 46 -15.90 3.74 -13.89
C LEU A 46 -16.92 4.02 -15.02
N ALA A 47 -17.75 3.04 -15.40
CA ALA A 47 -18.80 3.21 -16.40
C ALA A 47 -19.85 4.23 -15.94
N ASN A 48 -20.30 4.15 -14.70
CA ASN A 48 -21.25 5.10 -14.11
C ASN A 48 -20.68 6.52 -14.04
N GLY A 49 -19.40 6.66 -13.69
CA GLY A 49 -18.73 7.95 -13.71
C GLY A 49 -18.71 8.58 -15.10
N ARG A 50 -18.36 7.79 -16.13
CA ARG A 50 -18.41 8.26 -17.52
C ARG A 50 -19.83 8.66 -17.96
N ALA A 51 -20.82 7.85 -17.61
CA ALA A 51 -22.22 8.16 -17.91
C ALA A 51 -22.70 9.46 -17.22
N ALA A 52 -22.15 9.77 -16.06
CA ALA A 52 -22.38 11.03 -15.35
C ALA A 52 -21.57 12.23 -15.91
N GLY A 53 -20.83 12.06 -16.99
CA GLY A 53 -20.01 13.12 -17.60
C GLY A 53 -18.70 13.41 -16.85
N LEU A 54 -18.27 12.55 -15.93
CA LEU A 54 -17.02 12.76 -15.21
C LEU A 54 -15.80 12.39 -16.06
N CYS A 55 -14.73 13.16 -15.88
CA CYS A 55 -13.45 12.88 -16.54
C CYS A 55 -12.86 11.57 -16.01
N ASP A 56 -12.54 10.65 -16.93
CA ASP A 56 -11.83 9.41 -16.64
C ASP A 56 -10.32 9.65 -16.58
N SER A 57 -9.88 10.34 -15.53
CA SER A 57 -8.46 10.66 -15.34
C SER A 57 -7.63 9.41 -15.04
N LYS A 58 -6.33 9.44 -15.41
CA LYS A 58 -5.37 8.37 -15.05
C LYS A 58 -5.37 8.13 -13.53
N GLN A 59 -5.39 9.20 -12.73
CA GLN A 59 -5.40 9.14 -11.28
C GLN A 59 -6.63 8.41 -10.72
N ALA A 60 -7.81 8.70 -11.28
CA ALA A 60 -9.04 8.02 -10.88
C ALA A 60 -8.96 6.51 -11.15
N ARG A 61 -8.51 6.12 -12.35
CA ARG A 61 -8.37 4.71 -12.73
C ARG A 61 -7.37 3.94 -11.88
N VAL A 62 -6.27 4.59 -11.51
CA VAL A 62 -5.21 3.96 -10.70
C VAL A 62 -5.63 3.79 -9.24
N ASN A 63 -6.26 4.81 -8.65
CA ASN A 63 -6.61 4.80 -7.24
C ASN A 63 -7.92 4.09 -6.92
N LEU A 64 -8.84 3.96 -7.87
CA LEU A 64 -10.14 3.34 -7.62
C LEU A 64 -10.03 1.87 -7.20
N PRO A 65 -9.23 1.00 -7.85
CA PRO A 65 -9.07 -0.39 -7.42
C PRO A 65 -8.58 -0.51 -5.98
N ALA A 66 -7.61 0.31 -5.56
CA ALA A 66 -7.09 0.32 -4.19
C ALA A 66 -8.19 0.66 -3.16
N ARG A 67 -9.07 1.63 -3.48
CA ARG A 67 -10.19 2.01 -2.60
C ARG A 67 -11.30 0.96 -2.55
N ILE A 68 -11.62 0.30 -3.66
CA ILE A 68 -12.56 -0.83 -3.66
C ILE A 68 -11.98 -2.01 -2.87
N ARG A 69 -10.68 -2.28 -3.00
CA ARG A 69 -9.97 -3.29 -2.21
C ARG A 69 -10.07 -2.98 -0.72
N MET A 70 -9.82 -1.74 -0.31
CA MET A 70 -9.98 -1.30 1.08
C MET A 70 -11.40 -1.56 1.59
N ALA A 71 -12.43 -1.16 0.86
CA ALA A 71 -13.82 -1.39 1.26
C ALA A 71 -14.12 -2.90 1.41
N THR A 72 -13.59 -3.74 0.50
CA THR A 72 -13.73 -5.20 0.58
C THR A 72 -13.04 -5.77 1.81
N LEU A 73 -11.81 -5.31 2.14
CA LEU A 73 -11.08 -5.73 3.33
C LEU A 73 -11.86 -5.40 4.62
N PHE A 74 -12.42 -4.19 4.71
CA PHE A 74 -13.24 -3.80 5.87
C PHE A 74 -14.52 -4.62 5.96
N MET A 75 -15.20 -4.92 4.84
CA MET A 75 -16.36 -5.82 4.81
C MET A 75 -15.99 -7.21 5.36
N VAL A 76 -14.89 -7.79 4.90
CA VAL A 76 -14.43 -9.11 5.39
C VAL A 76 -14.08 -9.05 6.87
N SER A 77 -13.31 -8.03 7.30
CA SER A 77 -12.90 -7.89 8.70
C SER A 77 -14.10 -7.76 9.65
N GLN A 78 -15.10 -7.00 9.27
CA GLN A 78 -16.33 -6.85 10.04
C GLN A 78 -17.15 -8.14 10.08
N SER A 79 -17.24 -8.87 8.97
CA SER A 79 -17.91 -10.16 8.91
C SER A 79 -17.26 -11.23 9.78
N ARG A 80 -15.97 -11.06 10.10
CA ARG A 80 -15.17 -11.99 10.90
C ARG A 80 -14.82 -11.47 12.30
N ASN A 81 -15.37 -10.32 12.71
CA ASN A 81 -15.01 -9.63 13.95
C ASN A 81 -13.48 -9.39 14.05
N GLY A 82 -12.86 -9.09 12.92
CA GLY A 82 -11.42 -8.90 12.77
C GLY A 82 -11.02 -7.43 12.70
N ARG A 83 -9.74 -7.21 12.42
CA ARG A 83 -9.13 -5.90 12.18
C ARG A 83 -8.33 -5.92 10.90
N VAL A 84 -8.35 -4.82 10.16
CA VAL A 84 -7.51 -4.65 8.97
C VAL A 84 -6.13 -4.17 9.40
N ALA A 85 -5.10 -4.95 9.08
CA ALA A 85 -3.72 -4.52 9.19
C ALA A 85 -3.34 -3.74 7.93
N ASN A 86 -2.83 -2.52 8.10
CA ASN A 86 -2.11 -1.81 7.05
C ASN A 86 -0.74 -2.47 6.88
N THR A 87 -0.33 -2.72 5.65
CA THR A 87 0.95 -3.36 5.33
C THR A 87 1.94 -2.43 4.65
N CYS A 88 1.61 -1.14 4.50
CA CYS A 88 2.58 -0.14 4.06
C CYS A 88 3.75 -0.08 5.04
N ASN A 89 4.95 0.02 4.50
CA ASN A 89 6.18 0.20 5.27
C ASN A 89 6.60 1.69 5.28
N TYR A 90 7.61 2.01 6.07
CA TYR A 90 8.04 3.41 6.24
C TYR A 90 8.65 4.00 4.97
N SER A 91 9.29 3.21 4.11
CA SER A 91 9.86 3.69 2.86
C SER A 91 8.77 4.13 1.88
N GLU A 92 7.71 3.32 1.73
CA GLU A 92 6.52 3.67 0.94
C GLU A 92 5.82 4.90 1.51
N ASP A 93 5.58 4.91 2.81
CA ASP A 93 4.94 6.03 3.50
C ASP A 93 5.74 7.33 3.36
N TYR A 94 7.08 7.25 3.46
CA TYR A 94 7.96 8.42 3.37
C TYR A 94 7.82 9.15 2.03
N VAL A 95 7.80 8.42 0.92
CA VAL A 95 7.63 8.99 -0.42
C VAL A 95 6.15 9.10 -0.84
N GLY A 96 5.22 8.65 0.02
CA GLY A 96 3.78 8.68 -0.22
C GLY A 96 3.31 7.72 -1.31
N TRP A 97 3.95 6.57 -1.43
CA TRP A 97 3.62 5.52 -2.40
C TRP A 97 2.46 4.65 -1.90
N ALA A 98 1.37 5.31 -1.61
CA ALA A 98 0.12 4.68 -1.21
C ALA A 98 -1.07 5.52 -1.65
N THR A 99 -2.20 4.88 -1.90
CA THR A 99 -3.47 5.55 -2.16
C THR A 99 -4.14 5.91 -0.85
N LEU A 100 -4.31 7.21 -0.58
CA LEU A 100 -5.07 7.68 0.58
C LEU A 100 -6.47 7.08 0.59
N PHE A 101 -6.87 6.47 1.70
CA PHE A 101 -8.11 5.69 1.86
C PHE A 101 -8.24 4.52 0.89
N GLY A 102 -7.11 3.98 0.45
CA GLY A 102 -7.01 2.74 -0.32
C GLY A 102 -6.09 1.76 0.40
N ASP A 103 -4.96 1.42 -0.20
CA ASP A 103 -3.91 0.58 0.39
C ASP A 103 -3.25 1.22 1.62
N GLY A 104 -3.24 2.55 1.74
CA GLY A 104 -2.83 3.24 2.97
C GLY A 104 -3.81 3.13 4.15
N ALA A 105 -4.95 2.42 4.02
CA ALA A 105 -5.93 2.29 5.07
C ALA A 105 -5.71 1.05 5.94
N GLY A 106 -6.04 1.16 7.22
CA GLY A 106 -6.00 0.05 8.18
C GLY A 106 -6.41 0.53 9.58
N GLN A 107 -6.53 -0.40 10.50
CA GLN A 107 -6.83 -0.11 11.90
C GLN A 107 -5.58 -0.17 12.78
N PHE A 108 -4.51 -0.75 12.28
CA PHE A 108 -3.17 -0.74 12.85
C PHE A 108 -2.14 -1.00 11.75
N SER A 109 -0.90 -0.54 11.95
CA SER A 109 0.17 -0.61 10.95
C SER A 109 1.44 -1.19 11.59
N PRO A 110 1.64 -2.52 11.54
CA PRO A 110 2.79 -3.15 12.19
C PRO A 110 4.13 -2.81 11.52
N LEU A 111 4.11 -2.47 10.25
CA LEU A 111 5.31 -2.17 9.44
C LEU A 111 5.57 -0.67 9.26
N GLY A 112 4.67 0.21 9.68
CA GLY A 112 4.68 1.63 9.35
C GLY A 112 5.88 2.45 9.87
N LYS A 113 6.76 1.86 10.67
CA LYS A 113 8.03 2.46 11.11
C LYS A 113 9.26 1.68 10.66
N LEU A 114 9.10 0.62 9.90
CA LEU A 114 10.18 -0.18 9.35
C LEU A 114 10.37 0.17 7.87
N THR A 115 11.60 0.38 7.46
CA THR A 115 11.96 0.53 6.04
C THR A 115 11.86 -0.83 5.32
N VAL A 116 11.89 -0.84 3.99
CA VAL A 116 11.85 -2.09 3.19
C VAL A 116 12.98 -3.02 3.60
N THR A 117 14.20 -2.49 3.78
CA THR A 117 15.36 -3.27 4.22
C THR A 117 15.13 -3.92 5.59
N GLU A 118 14.55 -3.18 6.53
CA GLU A 118 14.21 -3.67 7.87
C GLU A 118 13.09 -4.70 7.83
N VAL A 119 12.06 -4.51 7.00
CA VAL A 119 10.98 -5.50 6.80
C VAL A 119 11.54 -6.82 6.25
N LYS A 120 12.46 -6.76 5.27
CA LYS A 120 13.15 -7.94 4.75
C LYS A 120 13.95 -8.65 5.85
N ALA A 121 14.67 -7.90 6.69
CA ALA A 121 15.41 -8.46 7.81
C ALA A 121 14.49 -9.17 8.83
N VAL A 122 13.35 -8.57 9.16
CA VAL A 122 12.32 -9.21 10.01
C VAL A 122 11.78 -10.47 9.36
N GLY A 123 11.52 -10.46 8.05
CA GLY A 123 11.07 -11.64 7.32
C GLY A 123 12.06 -12.82 7.44
N ARG A 124 13.37 -12.55 7.33
CA ARG A 124 14.43 -13.57 7.52
C ARG A 124 14.46 -14.11 8.93
N GLU A 125 14.39 -13.23 9.91
CA GLU A 125 14.37 -13.62 11.34
C GLU A 125 13.14 -14.48 11.67
N LEU A 126 12.02 -14.23 11.02
CA LEU A 126 10.81 -15.06 11.16
C LEU A 126 10.86 -16.38 10.34
N GLY A 127 11.95 -16.62 9.61
CA GLY A 127 12.15 -17.86 8.84
C GLY A 127 11.31 -17.92 7.55
N LEU A 128 10.90 -16.78 6.99
CA LEU A 128 10.23 -16.79 5.70
C LEU A 128 11.19 -17.21 4.58
N PRO A 129 10.74 -18.01 3.60
CA PRO A 129 11.54 -18.33 2.42
C PRO A 129 11.95 -17.09 1.62
N GLU A 130 13.21 -17.06 1.16
CA GLU A 130 13.77 -15.92 0.41
C GLU A 130 12.93 -15.51 -0.80
N LYS A 131 12.25 -16.45 -1.46
CA LYS A 131 11.37 -16.15 -2.60
C LYS A 131 10.24 -15.15 -2.26
N PHE A 132 9.78 -15.10 -1.00
CA PHE A 132 8.78 -14.14 -0.56
C PHE A 132 9.42 -12.81 -0.13
N ILE A 133 10.63 -12.88 0.42
CA ILE A 133 11.37 -11.71 0.93
C ILE A 133 11.95 -10.90 -0.22
N GLU A 134 12.53 -11.58 -1.23
CA GLU A 134 13.21 -10.93 -2.36
C GLU A 134 12.30 -10.68 -3.57
N LYS A 135 11.00 -10.95 -3.45
CA LYS A 135 10.06 -10.56 -4.50
C LYS A 135 10.07 -9.05 -4.68
N ALA A 136 10.39 -8.59 -5.88
CA ALA A 136 10.42 -7.17 -6.18
C ALA A 136 9.05 -6.52 -5.93
N PRO A 137 8.97 -5.45 -5.14
CA PRO A 137 7.75 -4.70 -4.95
C PRO A 137 7.22 -4.13 -6.28
N ALA A 138 5.94 -4.27 -6.53
CA ALA A 138 5.30 -3.76 -7.74
C ALA A 138 3.84 -3.39 -7.46
N ASP A 139 3.36 -2.34 -8.12
CA ASP A 139 1.98 -1.87 -7.98
C ASP A 139 0.95 -2.82 -8.65
N GLY A 140 1.42 -3.79 -9.43
CA GLY A 140 0.58 -4.69 -10.22
C GLY A 140 -0.22 -4.00 -11.33
N LEU A 141 0.02 -2.71 -11.58
CA LEU A 141 -0.76 -1.84 -12.46
C LEU A 141 -0.04 -1.54 -13.76
N THR A 142 1.24 -1.23 -13.68
CA THR A 142 2.04 -0.72 -14.79
C THR A 142 2.91 -1.80 -15.43
N GLY A 143 3.06 -2.97 -14.79
CA GLY A 143 4.02 -4.00 -15.18
C GLY A 143 5.47 -3.62 -14.85
N LYS A 144 5.66 -2.55 -14.08
CA LYS A 144 6.95 -2.06 -13.60
C LYS A 144 7.07 -2.28 -12.10
N THR A 145 8.31 -2.37 -11.64
CA THR A 145 8.59 -2.35 -10.20
C THR A 145 8.40 -0.94 -9.64
N ASP A 146 8.32 -0.84 -8.32
CA ASP A 146 8.26 0.46 -7.65
C ASP A 146 9.54 1.27 -7.93
N GLU A 147 10.71 0.63 -7.89
CA GLU A 147 11.99 1.26 -8.19
C GLU A 147 12.07 1.79 -9.63
N ASP A 148 11.49 1.08 -10.61
CA ASP A 148 11.36 1.58 -12.00
C ASP A 148 10.48 2.83 -12.07
N ASN A 149 9.43 2.89 -11.25
CA ASN A 149 8.54 4.04 -11.18
C ASN A 149 9.21 5.23 -10.45
N PHE A 150 9.96 4.96 -9.39
CA PHE A 150 10.69 5.97 -8.63
C PHE A 150 11.92 6.49 -9.40
N GLY A 151 12.65 5.60 -10.08
CA GLY A 151 13.96 5.88 -10.67
C GLY A 151 15.08 5.97 -9.62
N PHE A 152 14.89 5.35 -8.46
CA PHE A 152 15.88 5.07 -7.42
C PHE A 152 15.51 3.78 -6.69
N THR A 153 16.47 3.20 -5.97
CA THR A 153 16.29 1.93 -5.26
C THR A 153 15.78 2.14 -3.83
N TYR A 154 15.13 1.12 -3.28
CA TYR A 154 14.78 1.11 -1.86
C TYR A 154 16.01 1.16 -0.95
N ASP A 155 17.12 0.52 -1.33
CA ASP A 155 18.36 0.58 -0.56
C ASP A 155 18.87 2.02 -0.43
N PHE A 156 18.82 2.80 -1.53
CA PHE A 156 19.17 4.22 -1.49
C PHE A 156 18.20 5.01 -0.59
N LEU A 157 16.91 4.80 -0.78
CA LEU A 157 15.86 5.48 0.00
C LEU A 157 15.99 5.19 1.49
N ASP A 158 16.13 3.92 1.87
CA ASP A 158 16.22 3.48 3.26
C ASP A 158 17.45 4.04 3.96
N LYS A 159 18.60 4.01 3.27
CA LYS A 159 19.82 4.62 3.77
C LYS A 159 19.63 6.13 3.98
N TYR A 160 19.06 6.82 2.98
CA TYR A 160 18.78 8.24 3.08
C TYR A 160 17.85 8.59 4.24
N ILE A 161 16.75 7.87 4.40
CA ILE A 161 15.80 8.05 5.49
C ILE A 161 16.47 7.87 6.86
N ARG A 162 17.32 6.83 7.02
CA ARG A 162 17.91 6.48 8.32
C ARG A 162 19.12 7.30 8.69
N THR A 163 19.91 7.75 7.72
CA THR A 163 21.22 8.35 7.98
C THR A 163 21.41 9.75 7.38
N GLY A 164 20.55 10.18 6.47
CA GLY A 164 20.73 11.39 5.66
C GLY A 164 21.83 11.25 4.58
N ASP A 165 22.45 10.07 4.45
CA ASP A 165 23.52 9.86 3.48
C ASP A 165 22.94 9.55 2.10
N PHE A 166 23.22 10.43 1.15
CA PHE A 166 22.81 10.33 -0.25
C PHE A 166 23.98 9.97 -1.20
N GLY A 167 25.15 9.60 -0.67
CA GLY A 167 26.30 9.18 -1.47
C GLY A 167 26.77 10.19 -2.52
N GLY A 168 26.42 11.46 -2.36
CA GLY A 168 26.73 12.54 -3.32
C GLY A 168 25.68 12.70 -4.44
N ASP A 169 24.68 11.86 -4.53
CA ASP A 169 23.58 12.00 -5.51
C ASP A 169 22.50 12.99 -5.02
N THR A 170 22.83 14.28 -5.18
CA THR A 170 21.93 15.37 -4.80
C THR A 170 20.63 15.41 -5.59
N ALA A 171 20.62 14.90 -6.83
CA ALA A 171 19.46 14.91 -7.69
C ALA A 171 18.39 13.91 -7.19
N THR A 172 18.82 12.71 -6.83
CA THR A 172 17.96 11.69 -6.26
C THR A 172 17.47 12.10 -4.87
N ALA A 173 18.34 12.63 -4.00
CA ALA A 173 17.94 13.15 -2.68
C ALA A 173 16.85 14.24 -2.82
N ALA A 174 17.07 15.24 -3.67
CA ALA A 174 16.08 16.28 -3.91
C ALA A 174 14.77 15.77 -4.53
N LYS A 175 14.80 14.66 -5.27
CA LYS A 175 13.58 14.01 -5.76
C LYS A 175 12.80 13.35 -4.62
N ILE A 176 13.49 12.65 -3.73
CA ILE A 176 12.91 12.03 -2.54
C ILE A 176 12.26 13.09 -1.65
N ASP A 177 12.96 14.18 -1.37
CA ASP A 177 12.44 15.29 -0.55
C ASP A 177 11.15 15.88 -1.15
N ARG A 178 11.15 16.14 -2.46
CA ARG A 178 9.94 16.63 -3.14
C ARG A 178 8.78 15.64 -3.06
N MET A 179 9.04 14.34 -3.17
CA MET A 179 8.00 13.32 -3.03
C MET A 179 7.48 13.29 -1.60
N HIS A 180 8.36 13.36 -0.60
CA HIS A 180 8.02 13.43 0.81
C HIS A 180 7.11 14.63 1.10
N ASP A 181 7.56 15.82 0.77
CA ASP A 181 6.83 17.08 1.03
C ASP A 181 5.45 17.09 0.35
N ALA A 182 5.40 16.65 -0.91
CA ALA A 182 4.15 16.62 -1.67
C ALA A 182 3.13 15.62 -1.12
N ASN A 183 3.57 14.59 -0.40
CA ASN A 183 2.73 13.49 0.07
C ASN A 183 2.59 13.40 1.60
N ALA A 184 3.30 14.22 2.36
CA ALA A 184 3.28 14.21 3.83
C ALA A 184 1.85 14.30 4.41
N PHE A 185 0.95 14.99 3.72
CA PHE A 185 -0.46 15.11 4.13
C PHE A 185 -1.18 13.76 4.24
N LYS A 186 -0.72 12.72 3.53
CA LYS A 186 -1.34 11.38 3.58
C LYS A 186 -1.18 10.69 4.93
N LEU A 187 -0.13 11.08 5.69
CA LEU A 187 0.21 10.52 7.00
C LEU A 187 -0.32 11.38 8.15
N LEU A 188 -0.81 12.56 7.85
CA LEU A 188 -1.35 13.48 8.86
C LEU A 188 -2.83 13.19 9.12
N PRO A 189 -3.30 13.48 10.33
CA PRO A 189 -4.73 13.51 10.60
C PRO A 189 -5.46 14.44 9.64
N MET A 190 -6.69 14.10 9.31
CA MET A 190 -7.54 14.97 8.48
C MET A 190 -7.64 16.35 9.12
N PRO A 191 -7.38 17.43 8.35
CA PRO A 191 -7.53 18.78 8.87
C PRO A 191 -8.94 19.03 9.40
N VAL A 192 -9.04 19.58 10.60
CA VAL A 192 -10.30 19.90 11.25
C VAL A 192 -10.38 21.39 11.54
N TYR A 193 -11.59 21.94 11.47
CA TYR A 193 -11.83 23.30 11.94
C TYR A 193 -11.64 23.37 13.46
N LYS A 194 -10.74 24.24 13.91
CA LYS A 194 -10.54 24.51 15.35
C LYS A 194 -11.49 25.60 15.77
N SER A 195 -12.53 25.24 16.52
CA SER A 195 -13.47 26.19 17.09
C SER A 195 -12.85 26.90 18.30
N ASN A 196 -12.97 28.22 18.34
CA ASN A 196 -12.59 29.01 19.52
C ASN A 196 -13.63 28.93 20.65
N PHE A 197 -14.80 28.29 20.43
CA PHE A 197 -15.90 28.21 21.39
C PHE A 197 -15.76 27.10 22.42
N TYR A 198 -14.91 26.10 22.17
CA TYR A 198 -14.69 24.96 23.06
C TYR A 198 -13.21 24.78 23.37
N LYS A 199 -12.89 24.80 24.67
CA LYS A 199 -11.53 24.54 25.17
C LYS A 199 -11.26 23.04 25.47
N VAL A 200 -11.92 22.14 24.76
CA VAL A 200 -11.68 20.69 24.94
C VAL A 200 -10.69 20.24 23.88
N GLU A 201 -9.50 19.92 24.32
CA GLU A 201 -8.50 19.20 23.53
C GLU A 201 -8.75 17.68 23.68
N TRP A 202 -8.87 16.99 22.56
CA TRP A 202 -8.97 15.53 22.53
C TRP A 202 -7.60 14.90 22.42
#